data_6209dc73f9f7f582a5755f11b5b009cc
#
_entry.id   6209dc73f9f7f582a5755f11b5b009cc
#
_cell.length_a   1.000
_cell.length_b   1.000
_cell.length_c   1.000
_cell.angle_alpha   90.00
_cell.angle_beta   90.00
_cell.angle_gamma   90.00
#
_symmetry.space_group_name_H-M   'P 1'
#
loop_
_entity.id
_entity.type
_entity.pdbx_description
1 polymer ?
#
loop_
_entity_poly.entity_id
_entity_poly.type
_entity_poly.pdbx_seq_one_letter_code
_entity_poly.pdbx_strand_id
1 'polypeptide(L)'
;MGQQQLLLIILGVIIVGIAIAVGLQLFQSGSIGANHDAIINDIMNISAHADQWRIRPEAMGGGGGEFDDYVLPARLETTGNGTFEITARSGSSITIVGTSSIHTGAVRLVYDADETDDSDKYTWTHMGEFGDADMPT
;
A
#
# COMPACT_ATOMS: atom_id res chain seq x y z
N MET A 1 -5.21 -57.50 6.68
CA MET A 1 -6.33 -56.55 6.77
C MET A 1 -5.95 -55.27 7.49
N GLY A 2 -5.26 -55.31 8.64
CA GLY A 2 -4.86 -54.10 9.37
C GLY A 2 -3.82 -53.20 8.67
N GLN A 3 -2.92 -53.78 7.85
CA GLN A 3 -1.91 -53.03 7.12
C GLN A 3 -2.49 -52.06 6.09
N GLN A 4 -3.53 -52.44 5.34
CA GLN A 4 -4.18 -51.57 4.37
C GLN A 4 -4.91 -50.40 5.05
N GLN A 5 -5.54 -50.65 6.18
CA GLN A 5 -6.21 -49.60 6.95
C GLN A 5 -5.20 -48.61 7.52
N LEU A 6 -4.06 -49.06 8.05
CA LEU A 6 -2.99 -48.20 8.55
C LEU A 6 -2.40 -47.33 7.41
N LEU A 7 -2.16 -47.93 6.25
CA LEU A 7 -1.66 -47.17 5.09
C LEU A 7 -2.62 -46.09 4.63
N LEU A 8 -3.94 -46.34 4.61
CA LEU A 8 -4.94 -45.37 4.26
C LEU A 8 -5.02 -44.23 5.27
N ILE A 9 -4.88 -44.53 6.58
CA ILE A 9 -4.86 -43.52 7.62
C ILE A 9 -3.64 -42.62 7.48
N ILE A 10 -2.43 -43.22 7.30
CA ILE A 10 -1.21 -42.44 7.11
C ILE A 10 -1.25 -41.59 5.87
N LEU A 11 -1.74 -42.14 4.76
CA LEU A 11 -1.93 -41.40 3.52
C LEU A 11 -2.91 -40.22 3.72
N GLY A 12 -4.00 -40.43 4.42
CA GLY A 12 -4.97 -39.39 4.75
C GLY A 12 -4.36 -38.25 5.58
N VAL A 13 -3.58 -38.58 6.59
CA VAL A 13 -2.88 -37.57 7.43
C VAL A 13 -1.86 -36.76 6.62
N ILE A 14 -1.11 -37.42 5.72
CA ILE A 14 -0.13 -36.74 4.86
C ILE A 14 -0.85 -35.75 3.91
N ILE A 15 -1.93 -36.19 3.27
CA ILE A 15 -2.70 -35.32 2.36
C ILE A 15 -3.29 -34.11 3.09
N VAL A 16 -3.85 -34.31 4.27
CA VAL A 16 -4.38 -33.21 5.11
C VAL A 16 -3.26 -32.28 5.54
N GLY A 17 -2.10 -32.80 5.94
CA GLY A 17 -0.94 -31.98 6.30
C GLY A 17 -0.47 -31.07 5.16
N ILE A 18 -0.38 -31.62 3.94
CA ILE A 18 -0.01 -30.85 2.75
C ILE A 18 -1.09 -29.81 2.42
N ALA A 19 -2.37 -30.19 2.50
CA ALA A 19 -3.48 -29.27 2.21
C ALA A 19 -3.50 -28.08 3.17
N ILE A 20 -3.21 -28.26 4.45
CA ILE A 20 -3.08 -27.19 5.44
C ILE A 20 -1.92 -26.27 5.10
N ALA A 21 -0.74 -26.81 4.80
CA ALA A 21 0.44 -26.03 4.45
C ALA A 21 0.19 -25.13 3.22
N VAL A 22 -0.38 -25.70 2.16
CA VAL A 22 -0.73 -24.95 0.95
C VAL A 22 -1.83 -23.92 1.23
N GLY A 23 -2.84 -24.28 2.02
CA GLY A 23 -3.92 -23.37 2.40
C GLY A 23 -3.42 -22.14 3.15
N LEU A 24 -2.48 -22.30 4.08
CA LEU A 24 -1.85 -21.18 4.80
C LEU A 24 -1.07 -20.26 3.87
N GLN A 25 -0.31 -20.80 2.92
CA GLN A 25 0.42 -20.00 1.94
C GLN A 25 -0.52 -19.18 1.04
N LEU A 26 -1.60 -19.76 0.57
CA LEU A 26 -2.61 -19.05 -0.24
C LEU A 26 -3.30 -17.94 0.57
N PHE A 27 -3.62 -18.22 1.83
CA PHE A 27 -4.22 -17.23 2.72
C PHE A 27 -3.28 -16.04 2.96
N GLN A 28 -2.00 -16.31 3.22
CA GLN A 28 -0.99 -15.28 3.45
C GLN A 28 -0.81 -14.41 2.19
N SER A 29 -0.68 -15.01 1.02
CA SER A 29 -0.57 -14.29 -0.25
C SER A 29 -1.81 -13.42 -0.51
N GLY A 30 -3.01 -13.92 -0.25
CA GLY A 30 -4.25 -13.15 -0.38
C GLY A 30 -4.31 -11.96 0.60
N SER A 31 -3.84 -12.16 1.83
CA SER A 31 -3.77 -11.10 2.85
C SER A 31 -2.81 -9.98 2.47
N ILE A 32 -1.63 -10.32 1.93
CA ILE A 32 -0.64 -9.35 1.43
C ILE A 32 -1.25 -8.52 0.30
N GLY A 33 -1.88 -9.17 -0.68
CA GLY A 33 -2.53 -8.49 -1.80
C GLY A 33 -3.66 -7.54 -1.36
N ALA A 34 -4.51 -7.99 -0.45
CA ALA A 34 -5.60 -7.16 0.08
C ALA A 34 -5.10 -5.93 0.85
N ASN A 35 -4.04 -6.08 1.65
CA ASN A 35 -3.43 -4.95 2.37
C ASN A 35 -2.73 -3.99 1.41
N HIS A 36 -2.04 -4.49 0.39
CA HIS A 36 -1.45 -3.68 -0.67
C HIS A 36 -2.49 -2.80 -1.36
N ASP A 37 -3.61 -3.38 -1.80
CA ASP A 37 -4.68 -2.64 -2.45
C ASP A 37 -5.32 -1.60 -1.52
N ALA A 38 -5.46 -1.93 -0.23
CA ALA A 38 -5.96 -1.01 0.78
C ALA A 38 -5.04 0.21 0.96
N ILE A 39 -3.71 0.00 1.00
CA ILE A 39 -2.73 1.09 1.09
C ILE A 39 -2.76 1.97 -0.15
N ILE A 40 -2.87 1.39 -1.35
CA ILE A 40 -3.03 2.16 -2.60
C ILE A 40 -4.28 3.05 -2.52
N ASN A 41 -5.41 2.51 -2.08
CA ASN A 41 -6.64 3.30 -1.91
C ASN A 41 -6.46 4.44 -0.91
N ASP A 42 -5.79 4.21 0.21
CA ASP A 42 -5.52 5.24 1.22
C ASP A 42 -4.60 6.33 0.64
N ILE A 43 -3.54 5.96 -0.11
CA ILE A 43 -2.66 6.92 -0.80
C ILE A 43 -3.42 7.74 -1.83
N MET A 44 -4.33 7.14 -2.59
CA MET A 44 -5.17 7.86 -3.56
C MET A 44 -6.10 8.87 -2.85
N ASN A 45 -6.66 8.52 -1.70
CA ASN A 45 -7.44 9.45 -0.89
C ASN A 45 -6.59 10.63 -0.38
N ILE A 46 -5.35 10.35 0.05
CA ILE A 46 -4.41 11.38 0.50
C ILE A 46 -4.02 12.30 -0.66
N SER A 47 -3.71 11.74 -1.84
CA SER A 47 -3.36 12.53 -3.03
C SER A 47 -4.52 13.44 -3.48
N ALA A 48 -5.75 12.93 -3.46
CA ALA A 48 -6.93 13.72 -3.77
C ALA A 48 -7.18 14.85 -2.76
N HIS A 49 -6.92 14.58 -1.47
CA HIS A 49 -7.00 15.61 -0.42
C HIS A 49 -5.92 16.68 -0.60
N ALA A 50 -4.70 16.26 -0.95
CA ALA A 50 -3.60 17.18 -1.23
C ALA A 50 -3.89 18.06 -2.45
N ASP A 51 -4.45 17.50 -3.52
CA ASP A 51 -4.83 18.26 -4.71
C ASP A 51 -5.96 19.26 -4.44
N GLN A 52 -6.97 18.88 -3.66
CA GLN A 52 -8.02 19.80 -3.21
C GLN A 52 -7.44 20.98 -2.39
N TRP A 53 -6.44 20.72 -1.55
CA TRP A 53 -5.75 21.77 -0.80
C TRP A 53 -4.93 22.67 -1.73
N ARG A 54 -4.21 22.09 -2.71
CA ARG A 54 -3.41 22.81 -3.70
C ARG A 54 -4.26 23.82 -4.51
N ILE A 55 -5.41 23.38 -5.04
CA ILE A 55 -6.27 24.24 -5.87
C ILE A 55 -7.02 25.32 -5.06
N ARG A 56 -7.04 25.22 -3.73
CA ARG A 56 -7.67 26.21 -2.86
C ARG A 56 -6.79 27.47 -2.80
N PRO A 57 -7.36 28.67 -2.93
CA PRO A 57 -6.61 29.92 -2.77
C PRO A 57 -5.93 30.04 -1.40
N GLU A 58 -4.76 30.66 -1.34
CA GLU A 58 -4.02 30.91 -0.08
C GLU A 58 -4.85 31.68 0.95
N ALA A 59 -5.65 32.65 0.49
CA ALA A 59 -6.56 33.42 1.34
C ALA A 59 -7.60 32.55 2.07
N MET A 60 -7.86 31.33 1.59
CA MET A 60 -8.75 30.33 2.19
C MET A 60 -7.98 29.21 2.91
N GLY A 61 -6.68 29.41 3.13
CA GLY A 61 -5.83 28.42 3.80
C GLY A 61 -5.44 27.22 2.90
N GLY A 62 -5.36 27.45 1.59
CA GLY A 62 -4.90 26.48 0.60
C GLY A 62 -3.50 26.79 0.07
N GLY A 63 -3.03 26.00 -0.91
CA GLY A 63 -1.70 26.10 -1.48
C GLY A 63 -1.54 27.09 -2.64
N GLY A 64 -2.64 27.71 -3.12
CA GLY A 64 -2.56 28.67 -4.21
C GLY A 64 -2.03 28.13 -5.53
N GLY A 65 -2.05 26.82 -5.73
CA GLY A 65 -1.54 26.10 -6.90
C GLY A 65 -0.31 25.23 -6.63
N GLU A 66 0.24 25.27 -5.42
CA GLU A 66 1.48 24.58 -5.05
C GLU A 66 1.28 23.64 -3.85
N PHE A 67 2.17 22.64 -3.68
CA PHE A 67 2.15 21.68 -2.56
C PHE A 67 3.11 22.02 -1.43
N ASP A 68 3.95 23.05 -1.56
CA ASP A 68 5.09 23.30 -0.68
C ASP A 68 4.74 23.34 0.82
N ASP A 69 3.61 23.94 1.17
CA ASP A 69 3.14 24.07 2.54
C ASP A 69 2.07 23.03 2.93
N TYR A 70 1.83 22.03 2.09
CA TYR A 70 0.85 20.99 2.42
C TYR A 70 1.29 20.16 3.63
N VAL A 71 0.43 20.04 4.61
CA VAL A 71 0.64 19.19 5.80
C VAL A 71 -0.40 18.09 5.81
N LEU A 72 0.05 16.85 5.96
CA LEU A 72 -0.84 15.70 6.08
C LEU A 72 -1.65 15.80 7.37
N PRO A 73 -2.99 15.78 7.33
CA PRO A 73 -3.80 15.76 8.53
C PRO A 73 -3.55 14.49 9.36
N ALA A 74 -3.41 14.62 10.68
CA ALA A 74 -3.12 13.50 11.61
C ALA A 74 -4.07 12.30 11.45
N ARG A 75 -5.33 12.53 11.06
CA ARG A 75 -6.31 11.47 10.77
C ARG A 75 -5.95 10.61 9.56
N LEU A 76 -5.11 11.11 8.65
CA LEU A 76 -4.66 10.43 7.44
C LEU A 76 -3.25 9.85 7.58
N GLU A 77 -2.50 10.22 8.64
CA GLU A 77 -1.16 9.69 8.91
C GLU A 77 -1.19 8.23 9.32
N THR A 78 -2.26 7.79 9.97
CA THR A 78 -2.39 6.40 10.44
C THR A 78 -3.80 5.90 10.19
N THR A 79 -3.91 4.79 9.47
CA THR A 79 -5.16 4.06 9.25
C THR A 79 -5.04 2.63 9.77
N GLY A 80 -6.11 1.85 9.71
CA GLY A 80 -6.07 0.42 10.03
C GLY A 80 -5.16 -0.40 9.09
N ASN A 81 -4.81 0.14 7.92
CA ASN A 81 -4.01 -0.54 6.91
C ASN A 81 -2.51 -0.27 7.05
N GLY A 82 -2.15 0.94 7.51
CA GLY A 82 -0.75 1.35 7.61
C GLY A 82 -0.56 2.79 8.07
N THR A 83 0.68 3.25 7.99
CA THR A 83 1.10 4.62 8.27
C THR A 83 1.52 5.32 6.99
N PHE A 84 1.19 6.61 6.90
CA PHE A 84 1.42 7.42 5.70
C PHE A 84 2.22 8.65 6.05
N GLU A 85 3.17 8.98 5.20
CA GLU A 85 3.99 10.19 5.35
C GLU A 85 4.24 10.86 4.01
N ILE A 86 4.54 12.15 4.05
CA ILE A 86 4.97 12.90 2.88
C ILE A 86 6.48 13.07 2.97
N THR A 87 7.20 12.43 2.04
CA THR A 87 8.67 12.41 2.03
C THR A 87 9.27 13.54 1.20
N ALA A 88 8.55 14.05 0.22
CA ALA A 88 8.98 15.17 -0.60
C ALA A 88 7.80 16.01 -1.09
N ARG A 89 8.03 17.30 -1.27
CA ARG A 89 7.09 18.28 -1.81
C ARG A 89 7.83 19.23 -2.74
N SER A 90 7.18 19.64 -3.80
CA SER A 90 7.60 20.75 -4.64
C SER A 90 6.35 21.44 -5.18
N GLY A 91 6.49 22.61 -5.82
CA GLY A 91 5.35 23.37 -6.31
C GLY A 91 4.26 22.52 -6.97
N SER A 92 4.63 21.69 -7.94
CA SER A 92 3.67 20.86 -8.71
C SER A 92 3.60 19.41 -8.26
N SER A 93 4.57 18.87 -7.49
CA SER A 93 4.64 17.46 -7.16
C SER A 93 4.67 17.16 -5.66
N ILE A 94 4.12 16.00 -5.28
CA ILE A 94 4.13 15.51 -3.91
C ILE A 94 4.45 14.01 -3.90
N THR A 95 5.29 13.59 -2.97
CA THR A 95 5.64 12.19 -2.76
C THR A 95 5.03 11.69 -1.46
N ILE A 96 4.18 10.67 -1.57
CA ILE A 96 3.48 10.04 -0.45
C ILE A 96 4.01 8.61 -0.31
N VAL A 97 4.38 8.21 0.89
CA VAL A 97 4.78 6.83 1.22
C VAL A 97 3.81 6.26 2.22
N GLY A 98 3.25 5.11 1.88
CA GLY A 98 2.41 4.32 2.77
C GLY A 98 3.12 3.03 3.16
N THR A 99 3.33 2.81 4.46
CA THR A 99 3.96 1.62 5.01
C THR A 99 2.92 0.76 5.70
N SER A 100 2.88 -0.53 5.38
CA SER A 100 1.95 -1.48 6.00
C SER A 100 2.20 -1.61 7.51
N SER A 101 1.12 -1.72 8.27
CA SER A 101 1.16 -2.06 9.71
C SER A 101 1.11 -3.57 9.97
N ILE A 102 0.79 -4.37 8.95
CA ILE A 102 0.53 -5.81 9.07
C ILE A 102 1.62 -6.63 8.37
N HIS A 103 2.16 -6.13 7.27
CA HIS A 103 3.13 -6.81 6.41
C HIS A 103 4.40 -5.96 6.24
N THR A 104 5.49 -6.60 5.79
CA THR A 104 6.74 -5.91 5.48
C THR A 104 6.70 -5.36 4.05
N GLY A 105 5.91 -4.30 3.85
CA GLY A 105 5.73 -3.69 2.54
C GLY A 105 5.40 -2.21 2.62
N ALA A 106 5.78 -1.48 1.61
CA ALA A 106 5.46 -0.07 1.45
C ALA A 106 5.14 0.26 -0.01
N VAL A 107 4.36 1.30 -0.20
CA VAL A 107 4.02 1.84 -1.52
C VAL A 107 4.34 3.32 -1.54
N ARG A 108 5.06 3.75 -2.55
CA ARG A 108 5.36 5.17 -2.79
C ARG A 108 4.63 5.64 -4.03
N LEU A 109 3.95 6.76 -3.90
CA LEU A 109 3.37 7.51 -5.02
C LEU A 109 4.12 8.83 -5.17
N VAL A 110 4.58 9.13 -6.37
CA VAL A 110 4.93 10.48 -6.79
C VAL A 110 3.79 10.99 -7.66
N TYR A 111 3.11 12.03 -7.19
CA TYR A 111 2.03 12.70 -7.91
C TYR A 111 2.52 14.04 -8.43
N ASP A 112 2.45 14.26 -9.74
CA ASP A 112 2.78 15.53 -10.38
C ASP A 112 1.52 16.13 -11.04
N ALA A 113 1.13 17.29 -10.55
CA ALA A 113 -0.10 17.95 -11.00
C ALA A 113 0.04 18.70 -12.33
N ASP A 114 1.27 19.00 -12.75
CA ASP A 114 1.54 19.72 -14.01
C ASP A 114 1.67 18.75 -15.21
N GLU A 115 1.84 17.45 -14.96
CA GLU A 115 1.87 16.45 -16.02
C GLU A 115 0.49 16.25 -16.64
N THR A 116 0.47 16.20 -17.98
CA THR A 116 -0.76 16.03 -18.78
C THR A 116 -1.06 14.58 -19.14
N ASP A 117 -0.05 13.72 -19.06
CA ASP A 117 -0.19 12.27 -19.30
C ASP A 117 -0.42 11.54 -17.96
N ASP A 118 -1.50 10.77 -17.87
CA ASP A 118 -1.82 10.03 -16.65
C ASP A 118 -0.74 9.01 -16.26
N SER A 119 0.06 8.52 -17.20
CA SER A 119 1.15 7.59 -16.92
C SER A 119 2.32 8.22 -16.16
N ASP A 120 2.59 9.50 -16.41
CA ASP A 120 3.68 10.25 -15.79
C ASP A 120 3.20 11.02 -14.55
N LYS A 121 1.90 11.35 -14.53
CA LYS A 121 1.25 12.03 -13.41
C LYS A 121 1.23 11.22 -12.11
N TYR A 122 1.13 9.89 -12.20
CA TYR A 122 1.11 8.97 -11.06
C TYR A 122 2.21 7.94 -11.19
N THR A 123 3.36 8.18 -10.57
CA THR A 123 4.46 7.21 -10.55
C THR A 123 4.42 6.39 -9.28
N TRP A 124 4.15 5.09 -9.42
CA TRP A 124 4.07 4.13 -8.32
C TRP A 124 5.35 3.33 -8.17
N THR A 125 5.77 3.13 -6.93
CA THR A 125 6.87 2.22 -6.56
C THR A 125 6.40 1.31 -5.44
N HIS A 126 6.47 0.01 -5.64
CA HIS A 126 6.11 -1.01 -4.67
C HIS A 126 7.38 -1.58 -4.04
N MET A 127 7.41 -1.77 -2.72
CA MET A 127 8.60 -2.10 -1.95
C MET A 127 8.31 -3.23 -0.96
N GLY A 128 9.35 -4.02 -0.63
CA GLY A 128 9.22 -5.14 0.28
C GLY A 128 8.30 -6.24 -0.26
N GLU A 129 7.39 -6.77 0.56
CA GLU A 129 6.42 -7.81 0.15
C GLU A 129 5.43 -7.35 -0.94
N PHE A 130 5.36 -6.06 -1.23
CA PHE A 130 4.50 -5.49 -2.29
C PHE A 130 5.21 -5.34 -3.63
N GLY A 131 6.53 -5.51 -3.69
CA GLY A 131 7.30 -5.36 -4.93
C GLY A 131 8.78 -5.64 -4.74
N ASP A 132 9.57 -5.38 -5.78
CA ASP A 132 10.98 -5.73 -5.84
C ASP A 132 11.92 -4.60 -5.39
N ALA A 133 11.40 -3.43 -5.03
CA ALA A 133 12.20 -2.31 -4.55
C ALA A 133 12.52 -2.44 -3.06
N ASP A 134 13.68 -1.90 -2.64
CA ASP A 134 14.08 -1.88 -1.23
C ASP A 134 13.16 -0.97 -0.40
N MET A 135 12.95 -1.36 0.86
CA MET A 135 12.17 -0.56 1.81
C MET A 135 12.86 0.79 2.07
N PRO A 136 12.10 1.87 2.27
CA PRO A 136 12.66 3.14 2.70
C PRO A 136 13.35 2.99 4.06
N THR A 137 14.53 3.51 4.18
CA THR A 137 15.35 3.52 5.42
C THR A 137 14.97 4.66 6.33
#